data_1494946e5d0f24c4963dc569b8e5b4d5
#
_entry.id   1494946e5d0f24c4963dc569b8e5b4d5
#
_cell.length_a   1.000
_cell.length_b   1.000
_cell.length_c   1.000
_cell.angle_alpha   90.00
_cell.angle_beta   90.00
_cell.angle_gamma   90.00
#
_symmetry.space_group_name_H-M   'P 1'
#
loop_
_entity.id
_entity.type
_entity.pdbx_description
1 polymer ?
#
loop_
_entity_poly.entity_id
_entity_poly.type
_entity_poly.pdbx_seq_one_letter_code
_entity_poly.pdbx_strand_id
1 'polypeptide(L)'
;MMTDQRFDDKLAGVKLTKSQGIVLDILRKRGKNGVTPKQLIEEVSFAPRTVRYALRRLLKFKLIRRIPCLLDMRQWIYLPL
;
A
#
# COMPACT_ATOMS: atom_id res chain seq x y z
N MET A 1 16.02 -5.54 17.52
CA MET A 1 16.72 -4.34 17.19
C MET A 1 17.55 -4.44 15.93
N MET A 2 18.38 -5.38 15.86
CA MET A 2 19.16 -5.57 14.64
C MET A 2 18.29 -5.88 13.45
N THR A 3 17.25 -6.62 13.69
CA THR A 3 16.29 -6.94 12.63
C THR A 3 15.67 -5.68 12.06
N ASP A 4 15.33 -4.77 12.95
CA ASP A 4 14.72 -3.52 12.54
C ASP A 4 15.69 -2.69 11.74
N GLN A 5 16.95 -2.76 12.09
CA GLN A 5 17.95 -2.01 11.40
C GLN A 5 18.08 -2.43 9.94
N ARG A 6 18.03 -3.72 9.69
CA ARG A 6 18.08 -4.23 8.32
C ARG A 6 16.86 -3.76 7.53
N PHE A 7 15.71 -3.78 8.18
CA PHE A 7 14.49 -3.32 7.55
C PHE A 7 14.58 -1.83 7.25
N ASP A 8 15.17 -1.07 8.17
CA ASP A 8 15.33 0.36 8.00
C ASP A 8 16.27 0.68 6.85
N ASP A 9 17.30 -0.09 6.65
CA ASP A 9 18.21 0.13 5.54
C ASP A 9 17.49 0.02 4.21
N LYS A 10 16.60 -0.95 4.10
CA LYS A 10 15.83 -1.13 2.91
C LYS A 10 14.90 0.04 2.67
N LEU A 11 14.46 0.66 3.74
CA LEU A 11 13.56 1.79 3.69
C LEU A 11 14.26 3.11 3.95
N ALA A 12 15.57 3.14 3.78
CA ALA A 12 16.36 4.33 4.06
C ALA A 12 15.77 5.53 3.30
N GLY A 13 15.55 6.62 4.02
CA GLY A 13 14.95 7.81 3.43
C GLY A 13 13.46 7.73 3.28
N VAL A 14 12.85 6.62 3.65
CA VAL A 14 11.42 6.44 3.56
C VAL A 14 10.84 6.31 4.96
N LYS A 15 10.08 7.31 5.35
CA LYS A 15 9.36 7.27 6.62
C LYS A 15 7.90 7.07 6.32
N LEU A 16 7.39 5.90 6.67
CA LEU A 16 5.99 5.61 6.47
C LEU A 16 5.18 6.16 7.64
N THR A 17 4.10 6.86 7.33
CA THR A 17 3.16 7.26 8.35
C THR A 17 2.40 6.03 8.80
N LYS A 18 1.67 6.17 9.92
CA LYS A 18 0.87 5.06 10.45
C LYS A 18 -0.10 4.54 9.40
N SER A 19 -0.80 5.45 8.71
CA SER A 19 -1.77 5.04 7.70
C SER A 19 -1.09 4.33 6.54
N GLN A 20 0.07 4.80 6.11
CA GLN A 20 0.81 4.16 5.02
C GLN A 20 1.25 2.76 5.42
N GLY A 21 1.70 2.60 6.65
CA GLY A 21 2.10 1.29 7.16
C GLY A 21 0.94 0.32 7.20
N ILE A 22 -0.22 0.79 7.64
CA ILE A 22 -1.42 -0.05 7.71
C ILE A 22 -1.83 -0.50 6.31
N VAL A 23 -1.84 0.42 5.35
CA VAL A 23 -2.20 0.09 3.97
C VAL A 23 -1.24 -0.93 3.40
N LEU A 24 0.05 -0.73 3.60
CA LEU A 24 1.06 -1.67 3.10
C LEU A 24 0.86 -3.05 3.72
N ASP A 25 0.55 -3.11 5.01
CA ASP A 25 0.35 -4.36 5.71
C ASP A 25 -0.86 -5.12 5.12
N ILE A 26 -1.94 -4.41 4.85
CA ILE A 26 -3.13 -5.02 4.24
C ILE A 26 -2.78 -5.58 2.87
N LEU A 27 -2.03 -4.83 2.08
CA LEU A 27 -1.61 -5.30 0.77
C LEU A 27 -0.78 -6.58 0.86
N ARG A 28 0.13 -6.61 1.80
CA ARG A 28 0.97 -7.80 1.99
C ARG A 28 0.15 -9.02 2.39
N LYS A 29 -0.88 -8.81 3.19
CA LYS A 29 -1.75 -9.91 3.60
C LYS A 29 -2.60 -10.42 2.44
N ARG A 30 -3.01 -9.53 1.54
CA ARG A 30 -3.79 -9.92 0.37
C ARG A 30 -2.94 -10.62 -0.67
N GLY A 31 -1.67 -10.28 -0.74
CA GLY A 31 -0.74 -10.93 -1.65
C GLY A 31 -1.17 -10.83 -3.11
N LYS A 32 -1.19 -11.96 -3.79
CA LYS A 32 -1.49 -11.99 -5.23
C LYS A 32 -2.91 -11.56 -5.57
N ASN A 33 -3.81 -11.62 -4.62
CA ASN A 33 -5.19 -11.23 -4.88
C ASN A 33 -5.32 -9.74 -5.13
N GLY A 34 -4.41 -8.96 -4.55
CA GLY A 34 -4.46 -7.53 -4.70
C GLY A 34 -5.65 -6.91 -4.00
N VAL A 35 -5.76 -5.61 -4.10
CA VAL A 35 -6.85 -4.89 -3.47
C VAL A 35 -7.09 -3.59 -4.24
N THR A 36 -8.37 -3.21 -4.35
CA THR A 36 -8.73 -1.93 -4.95
C THR A 36 -8.80 -0.86 -3.87
N PRO A 37 -8.67 0.42 -4.24
CA PRO A 37 -8.84 1.49 -3.25
C PRO A 37 -10.18 1.43 -2.53
N LYS A 38 -11.23 1.03 -3.25
CA LYS A 38 -12.55 0.91 -2.64
C LYS A 38 -12.55 -0.11 -1.51
N GLN A 39 -11.91 -1.26 -1.74
CA GLN A 39 -11.83 -2.29 -0.72
C GLN A 39 -11.02 -1.81 0.48
N LEU A 40 -9.93 -1.08 0.24
CA LEU A 40 -9.14 -0.52 1.32
C LEU A 40 -9.94 0.48 2.13
N ILE A 41 -10.68 1.35 1.47
CA ILE A 41 -11.49 2.34 2.15
C ILE A 41 -12.51 1.68 3.06
N GLU A 42 -13.02 0.54 2.65
CA GLU A 42 -14.00 -0.20 3.46
C GLU A 42 -13.35 -0.90 4.65
N GLU A 43 -12.07 -1.25 4.55
CA GLU A 43 -11.40 -1.99 5.61
C GLU A 43 -10.79 -1.10 6.69
N VAL A 44 -10.45 0.12 6.35
CA VAL A 44 -9.76 1.00 7.29
C VAL A 44 -10.70 2.05 7.82
N SER A 45 -10.31 2.66 8.95
CA SER A 45 -11.15 3.65 9.59
C SER A 45 -10.77 5.09 9.26
N PHE A 46 -9.72 5.29 8.47
CA PHE A 46 -9.36 6.65 8.12
C PHE A 46 -10.00 7.05 6.78
N ALA A 47 -9.94 8.35 6.49
CA ALA A 47 -10.65 8.93 5.36
C ALA A 47 -10.19 8.38 4.01
N PRO A 48 -11.09 8.32 3.01
CA PRO A 48 -10.69 7.87 1.67
C PRO A 48 -9.52 8.66 1.10
N ARG A 49 -9.45 9.95 1.38
CA ARG A 49 -8.33 10.77 0.93
C ARG A 49 -7.01 10.22 1.47
N THR A 50 -7.01 9.82 2.72
CA THR A 50 -5.81 9.29 3.37
C THR A 50 -5.38 7.99 2.71
N VAL A 51 -6.34 7.13 2.38
CA VAL A 51 -6.04 5.87 1.69
C VAL A 51 -5.38 6.14 0.34
N ARG A 52 -5.96 7.04 -0.43
CA ARG A 52 -5.44 7.34 -1.77
C ARG A 52 -4.05 7.96 -1.69
N TYR A 53 -3.85 8.83 -0.73
CA TYR A 53 -2.54 9.44 -0.52
C TYR A 53 -1.51 8.38 -0.13
N ALA A 54 -1.90 7.46 0.76
CA ALA A 54 -1.02 6.40 1.18
C ALA A 54 -0.59 5.53 0.00
N LEU A 55 -1.55 5.14 -0.85
CA LEU A 55 -1.24 4.34 -2.03
C LEU A 55 -0.28 5.07 -2.95
N ARG A 56 -0.51 6.35 -3.17
CA ARG A 56 0.36 7.15 -4.03
C ARG A 56 1.79 7.18 -3.50
N ARG A 57 1.93 7.37 -2.19
CA ARG A 57 3.26 7.42 -1.58
C ARG A 57 3.96 6.07 -1.65
N LEU A 58 3.22 5.00 -1.40
CA LEU A 58 3.80 3.66 -1.48
C LEU A 58 4.27 3.33 -2.89
N LEU A 59 3.51 3.75 -3.90
CA LEU A 59 3.93 3.59 -5.29
C LEU A 59 5.20 4.38 -5.56
N LYS A 60 5.26 5.60 -5.07
CA LYS A 60 6.43 6.46 -5.28
C LYS A 60 7.68 5.83 -4.67
N PHE A 61 7.54 5.18 -3.53
CA PHE A 61 8.66 4.53 -2.86
C PHE A 61 8.94 3.14 -3.42
N LYS A 62 8.15 2.70 -4.40
CA LYS A 62 8.33 1.39 -5.04
C LYS A 62 8.19 0.23 -4.07
N LEU A 63 7.31 0.40 -3.10
CA LEU A 63 6.99 -0.65 -2.15
C LEU A 63 5.79 -1.48 -2.59
N ILE A 64 5.00 -0.96 -3.51
CA ILE A 64 3.86 -1.65 -4.09
C ILE A 64 3.82 -1.38 -5.58
N ARG A 65 2.97 -2.12 -6.28
CA ARG A 65 2.72 -1.88 -7.70
C ARG A 65 1.23 -1.92 -7.94
N ARG A 66 0.81 -1.50 -9.11
CA ARG A 66 -0.59 -1.55 -9.48
C ARG A 66 -0.74 -2.04 -10.90
N ILE A 67 -1.88 -2.67 -11.16
CA ILE A 67 -2.24 -3.12 -12.49
C ILE A 67 -3.67 -2.69 -12.77
N PRO A 68 -4.04 -2.50 -14.04
CA PRO A 68 -5.43 -2.14 -14.34
C PRO A 68 -6.36 -3.31 -14.06
N CYS A 69 -7.57 -2.98 -13.60
CA CYS A 69 -8.59 -3.99 -13.39
C CYS A 69 -9.25 -4.27 -14.74
N LEU A 70 -9.15 -5.51 -15.20
CA LEU A 70 -9.69 -5.87 -16.51
C LEU A 70 -11.22 -5.81 -16.54
N LEU A 71 -11.85 -5.96 -15.39
CA LEU A 71 -13.31 -5.92 -15.30
C LEU A 71 -13.83 -4.49 -15.27
N ASP A 72 -13.02 -3.56 -14.79
CA ASP A 72 -13.38 -2.15 -14.75
C ASP A 72 -12.14 -1.34 -14.97
N MET A 73 -11.97 -0.85 -16.20
CA MET A 73 -10.75 -0.13 -16.60
C MET A 73 -10.54 1.17 -15.83
N ARG A 74 -11.54 1.61 -15.08
CA ARG A 74 -11.41 2.82 -14.27
C ARG A 74 -10.79 2.55 -12.91
N GLN A 75 -10.56 1.29 -12.57
CA GLN A 75 -10.00 0.91 -11.29
C GLN A 75 -8.62 0.30 -11.45
N TRP A 76 -7.85 0.45 -10.41
CA TRP A 76 -6.53 -0.16 -10.32
C TRP A 76 -6.53 -1.19 -9.21
N ILE A 77 -5.78 -2.25 -9.41
CA ILE A 77 -5.57 -3.27 -8.39
C ILE A 77 -4.15 -3.07 -7.85
N TYR A 78 -4.04 -2.88 -6.55
CA TYR A 78 -2.76 -2.64 -5.91
C TYR A 78 -2.23 -3.92 -5.29
N LEU A 79 -0.94 -4.16 -5.47
CA LEU A 79 -0.29 -5.40 -5.06
C LEU A 79 1.01 -5.07 -4.34
N PRO A 80 1.41 -5.91 -3.37
CA PRO A 80 2.72 -5.74 -2.75
C PRO A 80 3.80 -6.17 -3.71
N LEU A 81 4.97 -5.58 -3.56
CA LEU A 81 6.14 -6.03 -4.31
C LEU A 81 6.81 -7.21 -3.65
#